data_8fa822f0b3a2745356a4f3c064a1df98
#
_entry.id   8fa822f0b3a2745356a4f3c064a1df98
#
_cell.length_a   1.000
_cell.length_b   1.000
_cell.length_c   1.000
_cell.angle_alpha   90.00
_cell.angle_beta   90.00
_cell.angle_gamma   90.00
#
_symmetry.space_group_name_H-M   'P 1'
#
loop_
_entity.id
_entity.type
_entity.pdbx_description
1 polymer ?
#
loop_
_entity_poly.entity_id
_entity_poly.type
_entity_poly.pdbx_seq_one_letter_code
_entity_poly.pdbx_strand_id
1 'polypeptide(L)'
;MSFRNACYHILAPASEAHEYKKLSKLFDIFLIALIIVNVVAMMLETVPGIPAIWRYELHIIEVASVLIFTAEYFLRVYSSASAPNRPTRAQTSTWQKRWAYIKSPMALIDLMAILPFYLSVFVAFDLRILRVFRVMRILKIGRYSRSIQTLATVLRNEAHSLVAALSVLILFTVIAATCIYYIEHAAQPNVFSSIPASLWWALVTLTTVGYGDAVPVTALGKVFGGLITIMGICFYALPAGILSSSYTAQMQLK
;
A
#
# COMPACT_ATOMS: atom_id res chain seq x y z
N MET A 1 -31.87 -18.81 11.13
CA MET A 1 -31.07 -17.83 10.36
C MET A 1 -30.37 -18.57 9.22
N SER A 2 -30.39 -18.05 7.99
CA SER A 2 -29.71 -18.73 6.86
C SER A 2 -28.19 -18.68 7.07
N PHE A 3 -27.47 -19.79 6.79
CA PHE A 3 -26.02 -19.91 6.84
C PHE A 3 -25.30 -18.73 6.15
N ARG A 4 -25.86 -18.27 5.03
CA ARG A 4 -25.36 -17.11 4.27
C ARG A 4 -25.37 -15.80 5.10
N ASN A 5 -26.39 -15.59 5.91
CA ASN A 5 -26.48 -14.40 6.77
C ASN A 5 -25.47 -14.46 7.93
N ALA A 6 -25.27 -15.64 8.52
CA ALA A 6 -24.26 -15.84 9.55
C ALA A 6 -22.85 -15.56 8.99
N CYS A 7 -22.52 -16.09 7.81
CA CYS A 7 -21.27 -15.81 7.11
C CYS A 7 -21.08 -14.30 6.84
N TYR A 8 -22.14 -13.60 6.41
CA TYR A 8 -22.07 -12.18 6.18
C TYR A 8 -21.73 -11.42 7.47
N HIS A 9 -22.35 -11.72 8.59
CA HIS A 9 -22.10 -11.04 9.87
C HIS A 9 -20.72 -11.37 10.46
N ILE A 10 -20.15 -12.53 10.19
CA ILE A 10 -18.81 -12.90 10.66
C ILE A 10 -17.72 -12.25 9.77
N LEU A 11 -17.94 -12.24 8.45
CA LEU A 11 -16.93 -11.81 7.47
C LEU A 11 -17.00 -10.30 7.13
N ALA A 12 -18.11 -9.62 7.42
CA ALA A 12 -18.21 -8.18 7.21
C ALA A 12 -17.53 -7.43 8.34
N PRO A 13 -16.50 -6.59 8.05
CA PRO A 13 -15.89 -5.76 9.08
C PRO A 13 -16.97 -4.81 9.64
N ALA A 14 -17.09 -4.77 10.97
CA ALA A 14 -18.07 -3.93 11.70
C ALA A 14 -19.54 -4.36 11.55
N SER A 15 -19.83 -5.67 11.62
CA SER A 15 -21.20 -6.12 11.84
C SER A 15 -21.73 -5.57 13.15
N GLU A 16 -22.82 -4.78 13.09
CA GLU A 16 -23.53 -4.24 14.25
C GLU A 16 -24.31 -5.33 15.03
N ALA A 17 -24.38 -6.54 14.49
CA ALA A 17 -25.02 -7.66 15.14
C ALA A 17 -24.21 -8.09 16.38
N HIS A 18 -24.73 -7.77 17.56
CA HIS A 18 -24.08 -7.98 18.87
C HIS A 18 -23.67 -9.44 19.10
N GLU A 19 -24.44 -10.38 18.58
CA GLU A 19 -24.27 -11.82 18.75
C GLU A 19 -22.99 -12.38 18.13
N TYR A 20 -22.53 -11.84 16.96
CA TYR A 20 -21.37 -12.34 16.24
C TYR A 20 -20.10 -11.46 16.41
N LYS A 21 -20.16 -10.38 17.18
CA LYS A 21 -19.09 -9.41 17.31
C LYS A 21 -17.78 -10.01 17.85
N LYS A 22 -17.86 -10.91 18.82
CA LYS A 22 -16.66 -11.59 19.38
C LYS A 22 -16.03 -12.53 18.36
N LEU A 23 -16.85 -13.32 17.64
CA LEU A 23 -16.38 -14.29 16.64
C LEU A 23 -15.78 -13.58 15.42
N SER A 24 -16.41 -12.52 14.93
CA SER A 24 -15.88 -11.67 13.85
C SER A 24 -14.52 -11.07 14.24
N LYS A 25 -14.40 -10.53 15.46
CA LYS A 25 -13.13 -9.97 15.94
C LYS A 25 -12.02 -11.03 16.06
N LEU A 26 -12.35 -12.22 16.55
CA LEU A 26 -11.39 -13.33 16.64
C LEU A 26 -10.92 -13.76 15.25
N PHE A 27 -11.86 -13.85 14.30
CA PHE A 27 -11.56 -14.20 12.92
C PHE A 27 -10.67 -13.14 12.24
N ASP A 28 -10.94 -11.86 12.45
CA ASP A 28 -10.11 -10.76 11.94
C ASP A 28 -8.68 -10.82 12.52
N ILE A 29 -8.54 -11.08 13.84
CA ILE A 29 -7.23 -11.23 14.49
C ILE A 29 -6.48 -12.44 13.91
N PHE A 30 -7.17 -13.57 13.72
CA PHE A 30 -6.58 -14.76 13.10
C PHE A 30 -6.05 -14.47 11.69
N LEU A 31 -6.84 -13.78 10.86
CA LEU A 31 -6.42 -13.43 9.51
C LEU A 31 -5.26 -12.43 9.49
N ILE A 32 -5.25 -11.46 10.39
CA ILE A 32 -4.11 -10.53 10.55
C ILE A 32 -2.84 -11.31 10.94
N ALA A 33 -2.93 -12.21 11.93
CA ALA A 33 -1.81 -13.03 12.34
C ALA A 33 -1.30 -13.90 11.19
N LEU A 34 -2.20 -14.50 10.43
CA LEU A 34 -1.86 -15.31 9.26
C LEU A 34 -1.14 -14.49 8.17
N ILE A 35 -1.57 -13.24 7.92
CA ILE A 35 -0.90 -12.33 6.99
C ILE A 35 0.51 -12.02 7.48
N ILE A 36 0.69 -11.69 8.77
CA ILE A 36 1.99 -11.38 9.35
C ILE A 36 2.93 -12.59 9.25
N VAL A 37 2.48 -13.78 9.65
CA VAL A 37 3.25 -15.02 9.54
C VAL A 37 3.68 -15.28 8.10
N ASN A 38 2.79 -15.06 7.12
CA ASN A 38 3.10 -15.24 5.72
C ASN A 38 4.15 -14.25 5.20
N VAL A 39 4.07 -12.98 5.62
CA VAL A 39 5.06 -11.96 5.25
C VAL A 39 6.42 -12.29 5.86
N VAL A 40 6.45 -12.70 7.12
CA VAL A 40 7.69 -13.13 7.80
C VAL A 40 8.27 -14.38 7.11
N ALA A 41 7.44 -15.37 6.77
CA ALA A 41 7.86 -16.55 6.04
C ALA A 41 8.52 -16.19 4.69
N MET A 42 7.89 -15.29 3.93
CA MET A 42 8.43 -14.79 2.66
C MET A 42 9.79 -14.08 2.86
N MET A 43 9.95 -13.28 3.92
CA MET A 43 11.25 -12.65 4.22
C MET A 43 12.30 -13.69 4.55
N LEU A 44 11.97 -14.68 5.36
CA LEU A 44 12.88 -15.77 5.72
C LEU A 44 13.32 -16.59 4.51
N GLU A 45 12.45 -16.83 3.53
CA GLU A 45 12.81 -17.53 2.28
C GLU A 45 13.95 -16.84 1.50
N THR A 46 14.15 -15.54 1.68
CA THR A 46 15.21 -14.78 0.99
C THR A 46 16.57 -14.87 1.66
N VAL A 47 16.65 -15.39 2.89
CA VAL A 47 17.92 -15.48 3.65
C VAL A 47 18.82 -16.57 3.05
N PRO A 48 20.07 -16.24 2.67
CA PRO A 48 21.02 -17.24 2.16
C PRO A 48 21.35 -18.27 3.23
N GLY A 49 21.47 -19.56 2.85
CA GLY A 49 21.91 -20.63 3.75
C GLY A 49 20.83 -21.25 4.63
N ILE A 50 19.55 -20.94 4.44
CA ILE A 50 18.48 -21.62 5.18
C ILE A 50 18.48 -23.14 4.87
N PRO A 51 18.42 -24.00 5.91
CA PRO A 51 18.31 -25.44 5.75
C PRO A 51 17.08 -25.84 4.90
N ALA A 52 17.21 -26.92 4.13
CA ALA A 52 16.15 -27.39 3.23
C ALA A 52 14.83 -27.70 3.97
N ILE A 53 14.93 -28.18 5.22
CA ILE A 53 13.76 -28.47 6.05
C ILE A 53 12.93 -27.22 6.32
N TRP A 54 13.56 -26.07 6.64
CA TRP A 54 12.86 -24.81 6.87
C TRP A 54 12.20 -24.28 5.60
N ARG A 55 12.82 -24.46 4.43
CA ARG A 55 12.19 -24.08 3.15
C ARG A 55 10.91 -24.86 2.89
N TYR A 56 10.90 -26.14 3.23
CA TYR A 56 9.72 -26.97 3.09
C TYR A 56 8.58 -26.51 4.01
N GLU A 57 8.88 -26.25 5.30
CA GLU A 57 7.92 -25.75 6.27
C GLU A 57 7.35 -24.36 5.85
N LEU A 58 8.21 -23.45 5.40
CA LEU A 58 7.79 -22.13 4.91
C LEU A 58 6.86 -22.25 3.70
N HIS A 59 7.14 -23.20 2.79
CA HIS A 59 6.28 -23.48 1.66
C HIS A 59 4.92 -24.05 2.09
N ILE A 60 4.87 -24.94 3.08
CA ILE A 60 3.59 -25.44 3.64
C ILE A 60 2.78 -24.30 4.22
N ILE A 61 3.40 -23.41 4.99
CA ILE A 61 2.73 -22.20 5.54
C ILE A 61 2.17 -21.33 4.41
N GLU A 62 2.90 -21.15 3.32
CA GLU A 62 2.43 -20.39 2.17
C GLU A 62 1.19 -21.05 1.55
N VAL A 63 1.26 -22.34 1.21
CA VAL A 63 0.15 -23.07 0.57
C VAL A 63 -1.09 -23.06 1.46
N ALA A 64 -0.93 -23.38 2.75
CA ALA A 64 -2.04 -23.38 3.70
C ALA A 64 -2.70 -22.00 3.82
N SER A 65 -1.88 -20.94 3.88
CA SER A 65 -2.38 -19.56 3.96
C SER A 65 -3.15 -19.16 2.71
N VAL A 66 -2.66 -19.51 1.52
CA VAL A 66 -3.35 -19.20 0.26
C VAL A 66 -4.68 -19.93 0.17
N LEU A 67 -4.76 -21.19 0.61
CA LEU A 67 -6.01 -21.94 0.65
C LEU A 67 -7.03 -21.28 1.59
N ILE A 68 -6.58 -20.84 2.77
CA ILE A 68 -7.43 -20.11 3.73
C ILE A 68 -7.92 -18.78 3.12
N PHE A 69 -7.04 -17.99 2.52
CA PHE A 69 -7.42 -16.73 1.86
C PHE A 69 -8.36 -16.95 0.67
N THR A 70 -8.18 -18.04 -0.05
CA THR A 70 -9.05 -18.41 -1.17
C THR A 70 -10.45 -18.76 -0.65
N ALA A 71 -10.54 -19.59 0.38
CA ALA A 71 -11.81 -19.95 1.02
C ALA A 71 -12.51 -18.68 1.58
N GLU A 72 -11.76 -17.81 2.25
CA GLU A 72 -12.25 -16.52 2.74
C GLU A 72 -12.83 -15.67 1.61
N TYR A 73 -12.11 -15.52 0.49
CA TYR A 73 -12.55 -14.75 -0.67
C TYR A 73 -13.89 -15.28 -1.23
N PHE A 74 -13.97 -16.60 -1.45
CA PHE A 74 -15.21 -17.20 -1.97
C PHE A 74 -16.37 -17.05 -0.98
N LEU A 75 -16.15 -17.23 0.32
CA LEU A 75 -17.18 -17.05 1.34
C LEU A 75 -17.68 -15.60 1.37
N ARG A 76 -16.80 -14.63 1.18
CA ARG A 76 -17.17 -13.20 1.08
C ARG A 76 -17.98 -12.90 -0.17
N VAL A 77 -17.57 -13.42 -1.32
CA VAL A 77 -18.35 -13.30 -2.57
C VAL A 77 -19.73 -13.95 -2.41
N TYR A 78 -19.79 -15.12 -1.79
CA TYR A 78 -21.06 -15.81 -1.53
C TYR A 78 -21.97 -15.02 -0.59
N SER A 79 -21.41 -14.50 0.52
CA SER A 79 -22.16 -13.79 1.56
C SER A 79 -22.52 -12.35 1.14
N SER A 80 -21.85 -11.75 0.17
CA SER A 80 -22.14 -10.40 -0.33
C SER A 80 -23.57 -10.24 -0.87
N ALA A 81 -24.19 -11.34 -1.27
CA ALA A 81 -25.60 -11.37 -1.68
C ALA A 81 -26.57 -11.06 -0.52
N SER A 82 -26.15 -11.25 0.74
CA SER A 82 -26.93 -10.90 1.93
C SER A 82 -26.73 -9.45 2.39
N ALA A 83 -25.90 -8.67 1.71
CA ALA A 83 -25.70 -7.26 2.04
C ALA A 83 -26.99 -6.48 1.92
N PRO A 84 -27.33 -5.59 2.88
CA PRO A 84 -28.52 -4.75 2.81
C PRO A 84 -28.52 -3.90 1.54
N ASN A 85 -29.69 -3.68 0.97
CA ASN A 85 -29.82 -2.81 -0.20
C ASN A 85 -29.49 -1.38 0.19
N ARG A 86 -28.62 -0.72 -0.58
CA ARG A 86 -28.41 0.73 -0.41
C ARG A 86 -29.69 1.48 -0.76
N PRO A 87 -30.08 2.50 0.03
CA PRO A 87 -31.39 3.18 -0.14
C PRO A 87 -31.57 3.88 -1.50
N THR A 88 -30.50 4.05 -2.27
CA THR A 88 -30.51 4.75 -3.57
C THR A 88 -30.61 3.83 -4.80
N ARG A 89 -30.73 2.50 -4.63
CA ARG A 89 -30.86 1.56 -5.76
C ARG A 89 -32.06 0.66 -5.59
N ALA A 90 -32.85 0.53 -6.66
CA ALA A 90 -33.91 -0.47 -6.81
C ALA A 90 -33.39 -1.88 -6.46
N GLN A 91 -34.30 -2.80 -6.10
CA GLN A 91 -33.96 -4.19 -5.74
C GLN A 91 -32.96 -4.78 -6.72
N THR A 92 -31.71 -4.90 -6.29
CA THR A 92 -30.62 -5.45 -7.12
C THR A 92 -30.60 -6.97 -7.00
N SER A 93 -30.53 -7.66 -8.13
CA SER A 93 -30.40 -9.11 -8.19
C SER A 93 -29.16 -9.58 -7.40
N THR A 94 -29.23 -10.80 -6.85
CA THR A 94 -28.12 -11.48 -6.14
C THR A 94 -26.82 -11.47 -6.95
N TRP A 95 -26.90 -11.65 -8.27
CA TRP A 95 -25.78 -11.60 -9.17
C TRP A 95 -25.16 -10.20 -9.28
N GLN A 96 -25.97 -9.17 -9.35
CA GLN A 96 -25.52 -7.78 -9.41
C GLN A 96 -24.76 -7.40 -8.12
N LYS A 97 -25.22 -7.87 -6.95
CA LYS A 97 -24.52 -7.65 -5.67
C LYS A 97 -23.14 -8.32 -5.64
N ARG A 98 -23.05 -9.56 -6.13
CA ARG A 98 -21.76 -10.28 -6.22
C ARG A 98 -20.78 -9.59 -7.17
N TRP A 99 -21.24 -9.21 -8.37
CA TRP A 99 -20.41 -8.47 -9.32
C TRP A 99 -19.96 -7.11 -8.78
N ALA A 100 -20.84 -6.39 -8.11
CA ALA A 100 -20.48 -5.13 -7.45
C ALA A 100 -19.46 -5.33 -6.34
N TYR A 101 -19.53 -6.44 -5.61
CA TYR A 101 -18.55 -6.81 -4.61
C TYR A 101 -17.19 -7.15 -5.24
N ILE A 102 -17.14 -8.00 -6.26
CA ILE A 102 -15.91 -8.41 -6.96
C ILE A 102 -15.16 -7.20 -7.52
N LYS A 103 -15.88 -6.19 -8.02
CA LYS A 103 -15.30 -4.94 -8.52
C LYS A 103 -14.92 -3.95 -7.41
N SER A 104 -15.20 -4.24 -6.15
CA SER A 104 -14.84 -3.35 -5.04
C SER A 104 -13.33 -3.35 -4.80
N PRO A 105 -12.74 -2.21 -4.38
CA PRO A 105 -11.30 -2.15 -4.08
C PRO A 105 -10.84 -3.21 -3.08
N MET A 106 -11.67 -3.50 -2.08
CA MET A 106 -11.36 -4.50 -1.06
C MET A 106 -11.32 -5.93 -1.62
N ALA A 107 -12.24 -6.27 -2.54
CA ALA A 107 -12.23 -7.58 -3.18
C ALA A 107 -11.07 -7.73 -4.16
N LEU A 108 -10.67 -6.64 -4.83
CA LEU A 108 -9.48 -6.63 -5.69
C LEU A 108 -8.19 -6.86 -4.88
N ILE A 109 -8.08 -6.25 -3.68
CA ILE A 109 -6.96 -6.51 -2.77
C ILE A 109 -6.91 -7.99 -2.36
N ASP A 110 -8.07 -8.59 -1.99
CA ASP A 110 -8.13 -10.00 -1.67
C ASP A 110 -7.72 -10.88 -2.85
N LEU A 111 -8.16 -10.54 -4.05
CA LEU A 111 -7.80 -11.26 -5.27
C LEU A 111 -6.28 -11.14 -5.56
N MET A 112 -5.72 -9.92 -5.48
CA MET A 112 -4.28 -9.71 -5.67
C MET A 112 -3.42 -10.48 -4.67
N ALA A 113 -3.93 -10.75 -3.46
CA ALA A 113 -3.20 -11.53 -2.46
C ALA A 113 -3.05 -13.01 -2.81
N ILE A 114 -4.02 -13.60 -3.53
CA ILE A 114 -4.04 -15.02 -3.92
C ILE A 114 -3.56 -15.26 -5.35
N LEU A 115 -3.76 -14.29 -6.24
CA LEU A 115 -3.49 -14.41 -7.67
C LEU A 115 -2.05 -14.84 -8.02
N PRO A 116 -0.98 -14.30 -7.40
CA PRO A 116 0.39 -14.67 -7.72
C PRO A 116 0.68 -16.16 -7.53
N PHE A 117 0.06 -16.78 -6.52
CA PHE A 117 0.21 -18.20 -6.27
C PHE A 117 -0.38 -19.03 -7.41
N TYR A 118 -1.61 -18.75 -7.80
CA TYR A 118 -2.27 -19.48 -8.89
C TYR A 118 -1.59 -19.22 -10.23
N LEU A 119 -1.16 -17.99 -10.50
CA LEU A 119 -0.41 -17.69 -11.73
C LEU A 119 0.91 -18.47 -11.79
N SER A 120 1.60 -18.66 -10.66
CA SER A 120 2.85 -19.42 -10.63
C SER A 120 2.65 -20.92 -10.94
N VAL A 121 1.44 -21.44 -10.71
CA VAL A 121 1.08 -22.83 -11.01
C VAL A 121 0.67 -23.03 -12.47
N PHE A 122 -0.05 -22.06 -13.05
CA PHE A 122 -0.68 -22.21 -14.37
C PHE A 122 0.11 -21.58 -15.52
N VAL A 123 1.01 -20.63 -15.23
CA VAL A 123 1.72 -19.88 -16.27
C VAL A 123 3.23 -20.08 -16.08
N ALA A 124 3.89 -20.64 -17.10
CA ALA A 124 5.34 -20.83 -17.14
C ALA A 124 6.11 -19.51 -17.41
N PHE A 125 5.73 -18.43 -16.75
CA PHE A 125 6.41 -17.14 -16.80
C PHE A 125 7.55 -17.08 -15.79
N ASP A 126 8.49 -16.14 -15.95
CA ASP A 126 9.59 -15.94 -14.99
C ASP A 126 9.04 -15.73 -13.58
N LEU A 127 9.15 -16.76 -12.76
CA LEU A 127 8.59 -16.86 -11.41
C LEU A 127 9.12 -15.80 -10.45
N ARG A 128 10.19 -15.07 -10.82
CA ARG A 128 10.81 -14.03 -9.97
C ARG A 128 9.88 -12.84 -9.78
N ILE A 129 9.22 -12.38 -10.85
CA ILE A 129 8.28 -11.25 -10.78
C ILE A 129 7.10 -11.61 -9.89
N LEU A 130 6.56 -12.83 -10.02
CA LEU A 130 5.42 -13.28 -9.21
C LEU A 130 5.74 -13.36 -7.71
N ARG A 131 7.02 -13.58 -7.33
CA ARG A 131 7.47 -13.52 -5.94
C ARG A 131 7.31 -12.13 -5.34
N VAL A 132 7.63 -11.07 -6.11
CA VAL A 132 7.46 -9.68 -5.65
C VAL A 132 5.99 -9.37 -5.40
N PHE A 133 5.08 -9.86 -6.25
CA PHE A 133 3.64 -9.65 -6.05
C PHE A 133 3.06 -10.36 -4.80
N ARG A 134 3.75 -11.36 -4.24
CA ARG A 134 3.33 -11.99 -2.98
C ARG A 134 3.28 -10.98 -1.82
N VAL A 135 4.11 -9.91 -1.85
CA VAL A 135 4.08 -8.86 -0.84
C VAL A 135 2.74 -8.11 -0.80
N MET A 136 1.97 -8.10 -1.90
CA MET A 136 0.65 -7.45 -1.95
C MET A 136 -0.35 -8.01 -0.94
N ARG A 137 -0.08 -9.20 -0.37
CA ARG A 137 -0.90 -9.76 0.74
C ARG A 137 -0.96 -8.83 1.95
N ILE A 138 0.09 -8.04 2.20
CA ILE A 138 0.11 -7.08 3.31
C ILE A 138 -1.01 -6.04 3.20
N LEU A 139 -1.45 -5.71 1.99
CA LEU A 139 -2.54 -4.77 1.75
C LEU A 139 -3.88 -5.27 2.34
N LYS A 140 -4.03 -6.59 2.55
CA LYS A 140 -5.21 -7.14 3.23
C LYS A 140 -5.38 -6.62 4.65
N ILE A 141 -4.30 -6.23 5.34
CA ILE A 141 -4.36 -5.64 6.68
C ILE A 141 -5.24 -4.37 6.67
N GLY A 142 -5.24 -3.61 5.56
CA GLY A 142 -6.08 -2.44 5.40
C GLY A 142 -7.58 -2.70 5.57
N ARG A 143 -8.03 -3.91 5.28
CA ARG A 143 -9.43 -4.30 5.48
C ARG A 143 -9.82 -4.40 6.96
N TYR A 144 -8.91 -4.85 7.82
CA TYR A 144 -9.17 -5.13 9.22
C TYR A 144 -8.86 -3.94 10.13
N SER A 145 -8.08 -2.97 9.65
CA SER A 145 -7.69 -1.79 10.40
C SER A 145 -8.58 -0.60 10.08
N ARG A 146 -9.35 -0.13 11.07
CA ARG A 146 -10.16 1.09 10.94
C ARG A 146 -9.31 2.33 10.68
N SER A 147 -8.12 2.38 11.28
CA SER A 147 -7.18 3.50 11.08
C SER A 147 -6.70 3.57 9.62
N ILE A 148 -6.37 2.42 9.01
CA ILE A 148 -5.97 2.38 7.60
C ILE A 148 -7.13 2.76 6.67
N GLN A 149 -8.36 2.33 6.98
CA GLN A 149 -9.56 2.73 6.21
C GLN A 149 -9.84 4.23 6.34
N THR A 150 -9.65 4.79 7.53
CA THR A 150 -9.76 6.24 7.75
C THR A 150 -8.70 6.98 6.94
N LEU A 151 -7.44 6.53 6.98
CA LEU A 151 -6.36 7.09 6.16
C LEU A 151 -6.67 7.02 4.66
N ALA A 152 -7.17 5.88 4.17
CA ALA A 152 -7.59 5.74 2.78
C ALA A 152 -8.73 6.70 2.40
N THR A 153 -9.65 6.96 3.31
CA THR A 153 -10.73 7.94 3.12
C THR A 153 -10.17 9.36 3.04
N VAL A 154 -9.26 9.72 3.94
CA VAL A 154 -8.58 11.03 3.94
C VAL A 154 -7.80 11.23 2.65
N LEU A 155 -6.98 10.25 2.24
CA LEU A 155 -6.23 10.29 0.98
C LEU A 155 -7.15 10.50 -0.23
N ARG A 156 -8.31 9.87 -0.24
CA ARG A 156 -9.30 10.03 -1.31
C ARG A 156 -9.95 11.42 -1.31
N ASN A 157 -10.31 11.91 -0.13
CA ASN A 157 -10.96 13.22 0.01
C ASN A 157 -9.98 14.36 -0.34
N GLU A 158 -8.73 14.24 0.08
CA GLU A 158 -7.68 15.24 -0.15
C GLU A 158 -6.87 15.00 -1.43
N ALA A 159 -7.27 14.05 -2.28
CA ALA A 159 -6.51 13.68 -3.48
C ALA A 159 -6.16 14.89 -4.35
N HIS A 160 -7.08 15.85 -4.52
CA HIS A 160 -6.85 17.05 -5.31
C HIS A 160 -5.78 17.96 -4.68
N SER A 161 -5.89 18.24 -3.39
CA SER A 161 -4.94 19.04 -2.62
C SER A 161 -3.53 18.40 -2.61
N LEU A 162 -3.50 17.06 -2.44
CA LEU A 162 -2.25 16.30 -2.45
C LEU A 162 -1.59 16.29 -3.82
N VAL A 163 -2.36 16.11 -4.90
CA VAL A 163 -1.83 16.18 -6.27
C VAL A 163 -1.27 17.57 -6.56
N ALA A 164 -1.95 18.64 -6.15
CA ALA A 164 -1.45 19.99 -6.29
C ALA A 164 -0.13 20.19 -5.53
N ALA A 165 -0.05 19.80 -4.27
CA ALA A 165 1.16 19.92 -3.45
C ALA A 165 2.33 19.09 -4.02
N LEU A 166 2.07 17.86 -4.47
CA LEU A 166 3.09 17.01 -5.10
C LEU A 166 3.55 17.56 -6.45
N SER A 167 2.65 18.17 -7.22
CA SER A 167 3.01 18.82 -8.50
C SER A 167 3.97 19.98 -8.30
N VAL A 168 3.74 20.81 -7.27
CA VAL A 168 4.66 21.89 -6.89
C VAL A 168 6.01 21.31 -6.46
N LEU A 169 6.02 20.26 -5.66
CA LEU A 169 7.25 19.59 -5.23
C LEU A 169 8.06 19.03 -6.41
N ILE A 170 7.39 18.36 -7.35
CA ILE A 170 8.02 17.83 -8.57
C ILE A 170 8.62 18.97 -9.41
N LEU A 171 7.86 20.05 -9.64
CA LEU A 171 8.34 21.22 -10.37
C LEU A 171 9.58 21.82 -9.72
N PHE A 172 9.55 21.99 -8.39
CA PHE A 172 10.68 22.52 -7.63
C PHE A 172 11.90 21.58 -7.68
N THR A 173 11.68 20.27 -7.65
CA THR A 173 12.75 19.26 -7.81
C THR A 173 13.43 19.39 -9.17
N VAL A 174 12.65 19.56 -10.25
CA VAL A 174 13.20 19.74 -11.61
C VAL A 174 14.00 21.04 -11.72
N ILE A 175 13.51 22.13 -11.14
CA ILE A 175 14.22 23.42 -11.11
C ILE A 175 15.54 23.26 -10.34
N ALA A 176 15.51 22.68 -9.13
CA ALA A 176 16.69 22.45 -8.31
C ALA A 176 17.73 21.58 -9.02
N ALA A 177 17.30 20.50 -9.67
CA ALA A 177 18.16 19.62 -10.45
C ALA A 177 18.80 20.32 -11.65
N THR A 178 18.03 21.16 -12.34
CA THR A 178 18.54 21.93 -13.48
C THR A 178 19.58 22.94 -13.03
N CYS A 179 19.31 23.70 -11.98
CA CYS A 179 20.23 24.67 -11.47
C CYS A 179 21.54 24.04 -10.98
N ILE A 180 21.46 22.97 -10.17
CA ILE A 180 22.68 22.32 -9.66
C ILE A 180 23.50 21.68 -10.78
N TYR A 181 22.85 21.14 -11.81
CA TYR A 181 23.54 20.62 -12.99
C TYR A 181 24.43 21.69 -13.60
N TYR A 182 23.92 22.88 -13.90
CA TYR A 182 24.71 23.95 -14.50
C TYR A 182 25.81 24.51 -13.57
N ILE A 183 25.59 24.42 -12.26
CA ILE A 183 26.58 24.89 -11.27
C ILE A 183 27.73 23.89 -11.10
N GLU A 184 27.42 22.59 -11.02
CA GLU A 184 28.37 21.55 -10.60
C GLU A 184 28.94 20.72 -11.76
N HIS A 185 28.28 20.68 -12.93
CA HIS A 185 28.69 19.81 -14.04
C HIS A 185 30.15 20.02 -14.45
N ALA A 186 30.62 21.29 -14.51
CA ALA A 186 32.01 21.56 -14.88
C ALA A 186 33.04 21.03 -13.85
N ALA A 187 32.67 21.02 -12.57
CA ALA A 187 33.53 20.55 -11.49
C ALA A 187 33.39 19.05 -11.24
N GLN A 188 32.21 18.47 -11.48
CA GLN A 188 31.89 17.08 -11.23
C GLN A 188 31.10 16.45 -12.39
N PRO A 189 31.67 16.29 -13.59
CA PRO A 189 30.94 15.80 -14.75
C PRO A 189 30.44 14.37 -14.61
N ASN A 190 31.03 13.55 -13.75
CA ASN A 190 30.62 12.16 -13.50
C ASN A 190 29.44 12.07 -12.51
N VAL A 191 29.32 12.99 -11.56
CA VAL A 191 28.27 13.01 -10.54
C VAL A 191 27.03 13.73 -11.07
N PHE A 192 27.22 14.98 -11.55
CA PHE A 192 26.16 15.77 -12.19
C PHE A 192 26.29 15.67 -13.71
N SER A 193 26.23 14.45 -14.23
CA SER A 193 26.44 14.15 -15.65
C SER A 193 25.34 14.67 -16.58
N SER A 194 24.13 14.81 -16.07
CA SER A 194 22.95 15.29 -16.79
C SER A 194 21.89 15.81 -15.81
N ILE A 195 20.89 16.54 -16.32
CA ILE A 195 19.74 16.97 -15.50
C ILE A 195 19.00 15.76 -14.89
N PRO A 196 18.70 14.66 -15.61
CA PRO A 196 18.15 13.47 -15.00
C PRO A 196 19.01 12.86 -13.89
N ALA A 197 20.33 12.84 -14.01
CA ALA A 197 21.22 12.38 -12.94
C ALA A 197 21.17 13.31 -11.73
N SER A 198 21.08 14.62 -11.96
CA SER A 198 20.97 15.64 -10.92
C SER A 198 19.61 15.64 -10.20
N LEU A 199 18.56 15.06 -10.82
CA LEU A 199 17.27 14.84 -10.16
C LEU A 199 17.39 13.93 -8.91
N TRP A 200 18.30 12.96 -8.94
CA TRP A 200 18.58 12.13 -7.79
C TRP A 200 19.03 12.96 -6.59
N TRP A 201 20.04 13.81 -6.78
CA TRP A 201 20.52 14.72 -5.74
C TRP A 201 19.41 15.65 -5.23
N ALA A 202 18.65 16.26 -6.15
CA ALA A 202 17.58 17.18 -5.80
C ALA A 202 16.50 16.47 -4.97
N LEU A 203 16.07 15.27 -5.39
CA LEU A 203 15.07 14.46 -4.67
C LEU A 203 15.55 14.13 -3.26
N VAL A 204 16.77 13.59 -3.14
CA VAL A 204 17.35 13.14 -1.88
C VAL A 204 17.57 14.31 -0.92
N THR A 205 17.95 15.51 -1.45
CA THR A 205 18.14 16.73 -0.67
C THR A 205 16.81 17.33 -0.20
N LEU A 206 15.83 17.47 -1.10
CA LEU A 206 14.51 18.04 -0.78
C LEU A 206 13.71 17.16 0.19
N THR A 207 13.87 15.85 0.10
CA THR A 207 13.24 14.89 1.04
C THR A 207 14.02 14.73 2.34
N THR A 208 15.12 15.47 2.51
CA THR A 208 16.00 15.44 3.71
C THR A 208 16.64 14.07 3.99
N VAL A 209 16.75 13.18 3.00
CA VAL A 209 17.38 11.85 3.13
C VAL A 209 18.92 11.98 3.16
N GLY A 210 19.51 12.67 2.18
CA GLY A 210 20.93 13.03 2.17
C GLY A 210 21.90 11.84 2.22
N TYR A 211 21.83 10.91 1.27
CA TYR A 211 22.76 9.74 1.24
C TYR A 211 24.24 10.13 1.17
N GLY A 212 24.57 11.32 0.64
CA GLY A 212 25.94 11.80 0.54
C GLY A 212 26.73 11.25 -0.66
N ASP A 213 26.10 10.50 -1.53
CA ASP A 213 26.66 9.95 -2.77
C ASP A 213 26.81 11.02 -3.88
N ALA A 214 25.99 12.06 -3.85
CA ALA A 214 26.07 13.23 -4.69
C ALA A 214 25.96 14.48 -3.80
N VAL A 215 27.02 15.32 -3.80
CA VAL A 215 27.06 16.56 -3.01
C VAL A 215 27.75 17.67 -3.79
N PRO A 216 27.30 18.93 -3.69
CA PRO A 216 27.98 20.06 -4.35
C PRO A 216 29.37 20.28 -3.75
N VAL A 217 30.39 20.47 -4.60
CA VAL A 217 31.76 20.79 -4.17
C VAL A 217 32.13 22.25 -4.37
N THR A 218 31.49 22.93 -5.36
CA THR A 218 31.75 24.37 -5.61
C THR A 218 31.18 25.24 -4.51
N ALA A 219 31.76 26.40 -4.29
CA ALA A 219 31.24 27.37 -3.31
C ALA A 219 29.80 27.80 -3.64
N LEU A 220 29.51 28.04 -4.93
CA LEU A 220 28.17 28.42 -5.40
C LEU A 220 27.18 27.26 -5.22
N GLY A 221 27.58 26.03 -5.55
CA GLY A 221 26.77 24.83 -5.35
C GLY A 221 26.43 24.57 -3.90
N LYS A 222 27.35 24.79 -2.96
CA LYS A 222 27.10 24.67 -1.51
C LYS A 222 26.12 25.71 -1.01
N VAL A 223 26.24 26.98 -1.44
CA VAL A 223 25.26 28.01 -1.07
C VAL A 223 23.90 27.73 -1.66
N PHE A 224 23.84 27.35 -2.94
CA PHE A 224 22.59 26.96 -3.61
C PHE A 224 21.96 25.74 -2.93
N GLY A 225 22.75 24.71 -2.63
CA GLY A 225 22.29 23.51 -1.95
C GLY A 225 21.70 23.82 -0.56
N GLY A 226 22.32 24.72 0.19
CA GLY A 226 21.79 25.21 1.48
C GLY A 226 20.42 25.89 1.33
N LEU A 227 20.28 26.79 0.35
CA LEU A 227 19.00 27.44 0.05
C LEU A 227 17.90 26.43 -0.35
N ILE A 228 18.25 25.49 -1.23
CA ILE A 228 17.34 24.43 -1.69
C ILE A 228 16.91 23.53 -0.50
N THR A 229 17.80 23.22 0.42
CA THR A 229 17.45 22.43 1.60
C THR A 229 16.43 23.14 2.48
N ILE A 230 16.61 24.44 2.75
CA ILE A 230 15.67 25.24 3.54
C ILE A 230 14.29 25.31 2.85
N MET A 231 14.27 25.60 1.55
CA MET A 231 13.03 25.63 0.77
C MET A 231 12.36 24.24 0.70
N GLY A 232 13.16 23.18 0.57
CA GLY A 232 12.70 21.80 0.52
C GLY A 232 11.88 21.39 1.76
N ILE A 233 12.35 21.77 2.95
CA ILE A 233 11.62 21.52 4.20
C ILE A 233 10.23 22.15 4.15
N CYS A 234 10.12 23.40 3.67
CA CYS A 234 8.84 24.08 3.57
C CYS A 234 7.87 23.38 2.60
N PHE A 235 8.34 23.03 1.42
CA PHE A 235 7.50 22.37 0.41
C PHE A 235 7.14 20.94 0.78
N TYR A 236 8.05 20.18 1.40
CA TYR A 236 7.79 18.82 1.84
C TYR A 236 6.78 18.76 3.01
N ALA A 237 6.72 19.81 3.84
CA ALA A 237 5.76 19.90 4.93
C ALA A 237 4.30 20.02 4.45
N LEU A 238 4.05 20.52 3.22
CA LEU A 238 2.69 20.75 2.72
C LEU A 238 1.85 19.45 2.62
N PRO A 239 2.28 18.38 1.92
CA PRO A 239 1.52 17.14 1.88
C PRO A 239 1.32 16.53 3.27
N ALA A 240 2.35 16.56 4.12
CA ALA A 240 2.28 16.04 5.48
C ALA A 240 1.27 16.82 6.33
N GLY A 241 1.25 18.15 6.22
CA GLY A 241 0.31 19.04 6.91
C GLY A 241 -1.14 18.78 6.49
N ILE A 242 -1.40 18.67 5.18
CA ILE A 242 -2.72 18.33 4.63
C ILE A 242 -3.21 17.01 5.20
N LEU A 243 -2.39 15.96 5.13
CA LEU A 243 -2.75 14.64 5.65
C LEU A 243 -3.00 14.66 7.16
N SER A 244 -2.15 15.32 7.94
CA SER A 244 -2.26 15.38 9.39
C SER A 244 -3.53 16.10 9.83
N SER A 245 -3.83 17.26 9.26
CA SER A 245 -5.04 18.04 9.59
C SER A 245 -6.31 17.31 9.23
N SER A 246 -6.41 16.76 8.01
CA SER A 246 -7.58 16.05 7.55
C SER A 246 -7.78 14.70 8.28
N TYR A 247 -6.70 14.00 8.65
CA TYR A 247 -6.80 12.79 9.47
C TYR A 247 -7.35 13.10 10.86
N THR A 248 -6.87 14.17 11.50
CA THR A 248 -7.35 14.61 12.82
C THR A 248 -8.82 15.00 12.77
N ALA A 249 -9.23 15.79 11.78
CA ALA A 249 -10.62 16.16 11.56
C ALA A 249 -11.53 14.93 11.35
N GLN A 250 -11.09 13.97 10.55
CA GLN A 250 -11.85 12.72 10.30
C GLN A 250 -11.97 11.83 11.55
N MET A 251 -11.02 11.88 12.46
CA MET A 251 -11.09 11.15 13.73
C MET A 251 -12.05 11.78 14.72
N GLN A 252 -12.21 13.10 14.70
CA GLN A 252 -13.16 13.83 15.59
C GLN A 252 -14.63 13.64 15.16
N LEU A 253 -14.89 13.30 13.90
CA LEU A 253 -16.23 13.04 13.37
C LEU A 253 -16.78 11.64 13.69
N LYS A 254 -16.00 10.77 14.33
CA LYS A 254 -16.36 9.38 14.71
C LYS A 254 -16.57 9.21 16.17
#